data_d909921fad5c22d976a3728c71bb71e2
#
_entry.id   d909921fad5c22d976a3728c71bb71e2
#
_cell.length_a   1.000
_cell.length_b   1.000
_cell.length_c   1.000
_cell.angle_alpha   90.00
_cell.angle_beta   90.00
_cell.angle_gamma   90.00
#
_symmetry.space_group_name_H-M   'P 1'
#
loop_
_entity.id
_entity.type
_entity.pdbx_description
1 polymer ?
#
loop_
_entity_poly.entity_id
_entity_poly.type
_entity_poly.pdbx_seq_one_letter_code
_entity_poly.pdbx_strand_id
1 'polypeptide(L)'
;MGLKGIQNGLLRFKDVKVPKENILWGLGKGLKLALVTLNTGRLTLPAACVGAAKQCLAISRDWSNERVQWGAPIGKHEAVASKLAWMSAHTLATEAMTFYASALVDQGGRDIRLEAAMAKLFASKTGWEIVDETLQIRGGRGYETALSLKARGEKPYAVERIVRDFRINTIIEGSTEIMHLLIAREALDPHMKLGMAVFNPKAGLGARLKGMLKMGGFYALWYPRQWITLGSHFKYSGPLARHDRFVDRTAHRLARSIFHGMARYQLGLEKQQILLSHLVEIGVSLFAMGVTCSYAAYLAKQDPKQQNAIELADLFCRYQRKEIRSRFQKLFDADDRKAYGISKGFLKGDYSWLEKGIISASELYAEEYGRIGEATPEKRAAKAMA
;
A
#
# COMPACT_ATOMS: atom_id res chain seq x y z
N MET A 1 13.60 -13.97 -11.85
CA MET A 1 13.18 -13.04 -10.79
C MET A 1 13.07 -13.80 -9.46
N GLY A 2 12.89 -13.12 -8.36
CA GLY A 2 12.75 -13.71 -7.02
C GLY A 2 14.00 -13.62 -6.16
N LEU A 3 13.76 -13.67 -4.85
CA LEU A 3 14.80 -13.63 -3.83
C LEU A 3 15.56 -14.96 -3.79
N LYS A 4 16.86 -14.95 -4.10
CA LYS A 4 17.68 -16.16 -4.13
C LYS A 4 18.01 -16.74 -2.75
N GLY A 5 17.92 -15.91 -1.71
CA GLY A 5 18.22 -16.34 -0.32
C GLY A 5 17.01 -16.90 0.45
N ILE A 6 15.83 -16.96 -0.16
CA ILE A 6 14.62 -17.49 0.48
C ILE A 6 14.36 -18.91 0.01
N GLN A 7 14.23 -19.84 0.96
CA GLN A 7 13.74 -21.19 0.71
C GLN A 7 12.20 -21.15 0.65
N ASN A 8 11.66 -21.55 -0.50
CA ASN A 8 10.21 -21.65 -0.69
C ASN A 8 9.87 -23.06 -1.17
N GLY A 9 9.05 -23.79 -0.43
CA GLY A 9 8.76 -25.18 -0.71
C GLY A 9 7.38 -25.61 -0.23
N LEU A 10 6.95 -26.76 -0.69
CA LEU A 10 5.75 -27.44 -0.26
C LEU A 10 6.07 -28.32 0.95
N LEU A 11 5.45 -28.04 2.08
CA LEU A 11 5.57 -28.84 3.30
C LEU A 11 4.40 -29.83 3.36
N ARG A 12 4.70 -31.09 3.57
CA ARG A 12 3.71 -32.17 3.76
C ARG A 12 3.90 -32.80 5.13
N PHE A 13 2.80 -32.88 5.89
CA PHE A 13 2.76 -33.52 7.20
C PHE A 13 1.92 -34.79 7.08
N LYS A 14 2.48 -35.96 7.43
CA LYS A 14 1.75 -37.23 7.47
C LYS A 14 2.03 -37.87 8.82
N ASP A 15 0.98 -38.04 9.61
CA ASP A 15 0.99 -38.72 10.92
C ASP A 15 2.06 -38.16 11.90
N VAL A 16 2.33 -36.86 11.82
CA VAL A 16 3.31 -36.18 12.68
C VAL A 16 2.74 -36.01 14.09
N LYS A 17 3.34 -36.67 15.07
CA LYS A 17 2.98 -36.53 16.49
C LYS A 17 3.59 -35.27 17.05
N VAL A 18 2.74 -34.37 17.56
CA VAL A 18 3.17 -33.11 18.20
C VAL A 18 2.76 -33.15 19.68
N PRO A 19 3.70 -32.96 20.60
CA PRO A 19 3.41 -32.88 22.03
C PRO A 19 2.39 -31.76 22.34
N LYS A 20 1.50 -32.02 23.30
CA LYS A 20 0.41 -31.07 23.64
C LYS A 20 0.94 -29.73 24.14
N GLU A 21 2.06 -29.73 24.81
CA GLU A 21 2.78 -28.56 25.34
C GLU A 21 3.31 -27.63 24.21
N ASN A 22 3.46 -28.16 23.00
CA ASN A 22 3.87 -27.36 21.84
C ASN A 22 2.71 -26.58 21.18
N ILE A 23 1.50 -26.65 21.76
CA ILE A 23 0.36 -25.84 21.30
C ILE A 23 0.56 -24.41 21.76
N LEU A 24 0.90 -23.53 20.81
CA LEU A 24 1.09 -22.11 21.08
C LEU A 24 -0.24 -21.41 21.42
N TRP A 25 -0.25 -20.63 22.50
CA TRP A 25 -1.41 -19.85 22.97
C TRP A 25 -2.67 -20.66 23.35
N GLY A 26 -2.66 -21.98 23.16
CA GLY A 26 -3.78 -22.90 23.44
C GLY A 26 -4.66 -23.21 22.23
N LEU A 27 -5.57 -24.18 22.43
CA LEU A 27 -6.44 -24.72 21.38
C LEU A 27 -7.29 -23.63 20.72
N GLY A 28 -7.43 -23.71 19.40
CA GLY A 28 -8.27 -22.79 18.61
C GLY A 28 -7.68 -21.38 18.39
N LYS A 29 -6.48 -21.08 18.92
CA LYS A 29 -5.89 -19.73 18.84
C LYS A 29 -4.87 -19.55 17.70
N GLY A 30 -4.63 -20.58 16.89
CA GLY A 30 -3.61 -20.55 15.82
C GLY A 30 -3.83 -19.44 14.79
N LEU A 31 -5.06 -19.21 14.35
CA LEU A 31 -5.38 -18.10 13.43
C LEU A 31 -5.07 -16.74 14.08
N LYS A 32 -5.41 -16.55 15.36
CA LYS A 32 -5.10 -15.31 16.07
C LYS A 32 -3.60 -15.06 16.14
N LEU A 33 -2.82 -16.10 16.44
CA LEU A 33 -1.37 -16.04 16.46
C LEU A 33 -0.79 -15.65 15.10
N ALA A 34 -1.25 -16.30 14.02
CA ALA A 34 -0.83 -15.99 12.65
C ALA A 34 -1.11 -14.51 12.28
N LEU A 35 -2.29 -13.99 12.63
CA LEU A 35 -2.66 -12.59 12.37
C LEU A 35 -1.79 -11.61 13.16
N VAL A 36 -1.40 -11.92 14.39
CA VAL A 36 -0.47 -11.09 15.18
C VAL A 36 0.92 -11.07 14.53
N THR A 37 1.43 -12.22 14.12
CA THR A 37 2.71 -12.33 13.39
C THR A 37 2.73 -11.52 12.11
N LEU A 38 1.63 -11.58 11.32
CA LEU A 38 1.50 -10.76 10.10
C LEU A 38 1.52 -9.25 10.39
N ASN A 39 0.99 -8.80 11.53
CA ASN A 39 1.06 -7.38 11.88
C ASN A 39 2.51 -6.93 12.14
N THR A 40 3.33 -7.79 12.76
CA THR A 40 4.77 -7.52 12.93
C THR A 40 5.49 -7.43 11.58
N GLY A 41 5.22 -8.35 10.65
CA GLY A 41 5.74 -8.31 9.29
C GLY A 41 5.39 -7.01 8.54
N ARG A 42 4.17 -6.49 8.76
CA ARG A 42 3.73 -5.21 8.17
C ARG A 42 4.43 -3.97 8.73
N LEU A 43 5.21 -4.10 9.80
CA LEU A 43 6.06 -3.02 10.33
C LEU A 43 7.51 -3.17 9.84
N THR A 44 8.03 -4.40 9.82
CA THR A 44 9.42 -4.65 9.40
C THR A 44 9.61 -4.43 7.89
N LEU A 45 8.61 -4.77 7.07
CA LEU A 45 8.67 -4.56 5.62
C LEU A 45 8.80 -3.07 5.23
N PRO A 46 8.03 -2.13 5.80
CA PRO A 46 8.27 -0.70 5.59
C PRO A 46 9.68 -0.25 5.93
N ALA A 47 10.27 -0.76 7.01
CA ALA A 47 11.64 -0.42 7.40
C ALA A 47 12.66 -0.88 6.33
N ALA A 48 12.48 -2.09 5.79
CA ALA A 48 13.30 -2.58 4.67
C ALA A 48 13.11 -1.71 3.41
N CYS A 49 11.88 -1.27 3.13
CA CYS A 49 11.59 -0.35 2.02
C CYS A 49 12.30 1.01 2.20
N VAL A 50 12.34 1.55 3.41
CA VAL A 50 13.09 2.79 3.73
C VAL A 50 14.58 2.60 3.47
N GLY A 51 15.16 1.49 3.93
CA GLY A 51 16.57 1.18 3.69
C GLY A 51 16.90 1.12 2.20
N ALA A 52 16.09 0.41 1.41
CA ALA A 52 16.25 0.34 -0.03
C ALA A 52 16.08 1.72 -0.71
N ALA A 53 15.09 2.52 -0.30
CA ALA A 53 14.88 3.85 -0.84
C ALA A 53 16.08 4.80 -0.58
N LYS A 54 16.63 4.77 0.63
CA LYS A 54 17.85 5.54 0.97
C LYS A 54 19.05 5.11 0.13
N GLN A 55 19.25 3.82 -0.07
CA GLN A 55 20.30 3.30 -0.94
C GLN A 55 20.10 3.75 -2.40
N CYS A 56 18.87 3.69 -2.90
CA CYS A 56 18.50 4.16 -4.23
C CYS A 56 18.78 5.66 -4.41
N LEU A 57 18.45 6.47 -3.40
CA LEU A 57 18.78 7.91 -3.42
C LEU A 57 20.28 8.15 -3.50
N ALA A 58 21.09 7.46 -2.70
CA ALA A 58 22.53 7.60 -2.72
C ALA A 58 23.10 7.25 -4.10
N ILE A 59 22.71 6.11 -4.66
CA ILE A 59 23.14 5.67 -6.01
C ILE A 59 22.71 6.69 -7.07
N SER A 60 21.46 7.14 -7.03
CA SER A 60 20.92 8.10 -8.01
C SER A 60 21.62 9.45 -7.95
N ARG A 61 21.90 9.94 -6.74
CA ARG A 61 22.66 11.18 -6.51
C ARG A 61 24.06 11.09 -7.09
N ASP A 62 24.82 10.02 -6.76
CA ASP A 62 26.18 9.83 -7.23
C ASP A 62 26.22 9.78 -8.75
N TRP A 63 25.38 8.94 -9.36
CA TRP A 63 25.33 8.81 -10.81
C TRP A 63 24.90 10.08 -11.51
N SER A 64 23.92 10.80 -10.98
CA SER A 64 23.41 12.03 -11.59
C SER A 64 24.42 13.17 -11.55
N ASN A 65 25.39 13.14 -10.64
CA ASN A 65 26.50 14.08 -10.60
C ASN A 65 27.67 13.67 -11.51
N GLU A 66 27.92 12.36 -11.66
CA GLU A 66 29.05 11.83 -12.44
C GLU A 66 28.77 11.75 -13.95
N ARG A 67 27.56 11.33 -14.32
CA ARG A 67 27.18 11.10 -15.72
C ARG A 67 26.91 12.41 -16.43
N VAL A 68 27.75 12.74 -17.41
CA VAL A 68 27.59 13.93 -18.27
C VAL A 68 26.96 13.53 -19.59
N GLN A 69 25.87 14.20 -19.97
CA GLN A 69 25.23 14.15 -21.27
C GLN A 69 24.74 15.55 -21.64
N TRP A 70 24.76 15.87 -22.94
CA TRP A 70 24.37 17.19 -23.43
C TRP A 70 25.04 18.35 -22.68
N GLY A 71 26.36 18.21 -22.43
CA GLY A 71 27.20 19.26 -21.85
C GLY A 71 27.07 19.48 -20.35
N ALA A 72 26.29 18.69 -19.63
CA ALA A 72 26.12 18.81 -18.17
C ALA A 72 25.92 17.46 -17.47
N PRO A 73 26.19 17.36 -16.15
CA PRO A 73 25.73 16.25 -15.34
C PRO A 73 24.23 16.04 -15.49
N ILE A 74 23.80 14.79 -15.63
CA ILE A 74 22.36 14.48 -15.92
C ILE A 74 21.43 15.00 -14.84
N GLY A 75 21.87 15.10 -13.60
CA GLY A 75 21.09 15.65 -12.50
C GLY A 75 20.74 17.15 -12.65
N LYS A 76 21.40 17.88 -13.55
CA LYS A 76 21.07 19.28 -13.87
C LYS A 76 19.96 19.41 -14.91
N HIS A 77 19.59 18.34 -15.59
CA HIS A 77 18.45 18.35 -16.50
C HIS A 77 17.13 18.17 -15.73
N GLU A 78 16.14 19.00 -16.01
CA GLU A 78 14.87 19.05 -15.26
C GLU A 78 14.17 17.68 -15.17
N ALA A 79 14.24 16.88 -16.21
CA ALA A 79 13.63 15.55 -16.25
C ALA A 79 14.22 14.61 -15.18
N VAL A 80 15.54 14.65 -14.95
CA VAL A 80 16.19 13.86 -13.89
C VAL A 80 16.05 14.55 -12.54
N ALA A 81 16.22 15.86 -12.49
CA ALA A 81 16.10 16.65 -11.27
C ALA A 81 14.73 16.46 -10.58
N SER A 82 13.65 16.46 -11.38
CA SER A 82 12.30 16.24 -10.86
C SER A 82 12.11 14.85 -10.25
N LYS A 83 12.73 13.80 -10.83
CA LYS A 83 12.74 12.44 -10.28
C LYS A 83 13.46 12.39 -8.94
N LEU A 84 14.66 12.98 -8.85
CA LEU A 84 15.43 13.05 -7.61
C LEU A 84 14.68 13.77 -6.49
N ALA A 85 14.02 14.89 -6.80
CA ALA A 85 13.21 15.63 -5.85
C ALA A 85 12.00 14.81 -5.37
N TRP A 86 11.30 14.13 -6.30
CA TRP A 86 10.18 13.24 -5.98
C TRP A 86 10.64 12.09 -5.08
N MET A 87 11.72 11.40 -5.44
CA MET A 87 12.30 10.28 -4.67
C MET A 87 12.68 10.74 -3.25
N SER A 88 13.30 11.91 -3.11
CA SER A 88 13.71 12.44 -1.81
C SER A 88 12.52 12.73 -0.91
N ALA A 89 11.49 13.41 -1.42
CA ALA A 89 10.28 13.74 -0.69
C ALA A 89 9.50 12.48 -0.26
N HIS A 90 9.41 11.48 -1.14
CA HIS A 90 8.71 10.23 -0.86
C HIS A 90 9.50 9.30 0.07
N THR A 91 10.82 9.33 0.04
CA THR A 91 11.65 8.61 1.02
C THR A 91 11.44 9.17 2.43
N LEU A 92 11.43 10.50 2.59
CA LEU A 92 11.11 11.14 3.88
C LEU A 92 9.73 10.69 4.39
N ALA A 93 8.72 10.66 3.52
CA ALA A 93 7.37 10.26 3.88
C ALA A 93 7.29 8.78 4.29
N THR A 94 7.98 7.91 3.57
CA THR A 94 8.05 6.47 3.87
C THR A 94 8.71 6.24 5.23
N GLU A 95 9.79 6.96 5.51
CA GLU A 95 10.48 6.93 6.80
C GLU A 95 9.58 7.44 7.93
N ALA A 96 8.91 8.56 7.74
CA ALA A 96 7.98 9.14 8.71
C ALA A 96 6.86 8.17 9.09
N MET A 97 6.24 7.52 8.10
CA MET A 97 5.17 6.53 8.34
C MET A 97 5.69 5.31 9.09
N THR A 98 6.89 4.84 8.75
CA THR A 98 7.53 3.69 9.38
C THR A 98 7.82 3.97 10.85
N PHE A 99 8.48 5.08 11.16
CA PHE A 99 8.78 5.46 12.53
C PHE A 99 7.53 5.72 13.37
N TYR A 100 6.52 6.37 12.79
CA TYR A 100 5.27 6.63 13.50
C TYR A 100 4.56 5.32 13.86
N ALA A 101 4.44 4.39 12.90
CA ALA A 101 3.81 3.09 13.16
C ALA A 101 4.59 2.26 14.20
N SER A 102 5.92 2.28 14.14
CA SER A 102 6.78 1.60 15.12
C SER A 102 6.66 2.22 16.52
N ALA A 103 6.65 3.55 16.63
CA ALA A 103 6.49 4.24 17.91
C ALA A 103 5.14 3.94 18.58
N LEU A 104 4.07 3.74 17.79
CA LEU A 104 2.76 3.33 18.34
C LEU A 104 2.81 1.92 18.93
N VAL A 105 3.60 1.01 18.35
CA VAL A 105 3.83 -0.34 18.92
C VAL A 105 4.57 -0.24 20.24
N ASP A 106 5.65 0.53 20.27
CA ASP A 106 6.48 0.69 21.47
C ASP A 106 5.71 1.29 22.64
N GLN A 107 4.74 2.18 22.37
CA GLN A 107 3.84 2.71 23.39
C GLN A 107 2.91 1.65 23.98
N GLY A 108 2.61 0.58 23.25
CA GLY A 108 1.72 -0.50 23.67
C GLY A 108 0.25 -0.10 23.85
N GLY A 109 -0.59 -1.08 24.17
CA GLY A 109 -1.99 -0.84 24.60
C GLY A 109 -2.94 -0.37 23.50
N ARG A 110 -2.50 -0.27 22.23
CA ARG A 110 -3.31 0.17 21.08
C ARG A 110 -3.37 -0.90 19.99
N ASP A 111 -4.50 -0.96 19.31
CA ASP A 111 -4.63 -1.72 18.07
C ASP A 111 -4.06 -0.88 16.92
N ILE A 112 -2.98 -1.36 16.33
CA ILE A 112 -2.21 -0.68 15.29
C ILE A 112 -2.40 -1.31 13.91
N ARG A 113 -3.36 -2.22 13.76
CA ARG A 113 -3.56 -2.96 12.49
C ARG A 113 -3.78 -2.04 11.30
N LEU A 114 -4.48 -0.94 11.51
CA LEU A 114 -4.76 0.04 10.45
C LEU A 114 -3.50 0.81 10.06
N GLU A 115 -2.76 1.34 11.02
CA GLU A 115 -1.54 2.11 10.79
C GLU A 115 -0.43 1.26 10.16
N ALA A 116 -0.24 0.03 10.65
CA ALA A 116 0.71 -0.92 10.06
C ALA A 116 0.34 -1.29 8.62
N ALA A 117 -0.96 -1.49 8.35
CA ALA A 117 -1.44 -1.78 7.01
C ALA A 117 -1.24 -0.60 6.04
N MET A 118 -1.53 0.62 6.50
CA MET A 118 -1.30 1.84 5.71
C MET A 118 0.19 2.07 5.46
N ALA A 119 1.05 1.88 6.46
CA ALA A 119 2.50 2.00 6.31
C ALA A 119 3.03 0.97 5.30
N LYS A 120 2.61 -0.30 5.39
CA LYS A 120 2.99 -1.36 4.45
C LYS A 120 2.55 -1.04 3.02
N LEU A 121 1.30 -0.66 2.82
CA LEU A 121 0.76 -0.33 1.50
C LEU A 121 1.53 0.83 0.87
N PHE A 122 1.72 1.92 1.61
CA PHE A 122 2.45 3.09 1.14
C PHE A 122 3.91 2.77 0.84
N ALA A 123 4.64 2.19 1.80
CA ALA A 123 6.07 1.92 1.68
C ALA A 123 6.39 0.97 0.52
N SER A 124 5.60 -0.09 0.32
CA SER A 124 5.85 -1.05 -0.76
C SER A 124 5.59 -0.47 -2.15
N LYS A 125 4.54 0.34 -2.32
CA LYS A 125 4.24 1.02 -3.60
C LYS A 125 5.26 2.10 -3.91
N THR A 126 5.43 3.03 -2.98
CA THR A 126 6.36 4.16 -3.13
C THR A 126 7.81 3.70 -3.28
N GLY A 127 8.21 2.72 -2.50
CA GLY A 127 9.54 2.13 -2.61
C GLY A 127 9.77 1.46 -3.95
N TRP A 128 8.77 0.77 -4.51
CA TRP A 128 8.85 0.21 -5.86
C TRP A 128 9.09 1.30 -6.91
N GLU A 129 8.34 2.39 -6.85
CA GLU A 129 8.51 3.52 -7.78
C GLU A 129 9.91 4.15 -7.64
N ILE A 130 10.44 4.30 -6.40
CA ILE A 130 11.81 4.81 -6.15
C ILE A 130 12.87 3.87 -6.76
N VAL A 131 12.69 2.56 -6.61
CA VAL A 131 13.61 1.56 -7.16
C VAL A 131 13.59 1.58 -8.69
N ASP A 132 12.42 1.66 -9.30
CA ASP A 132 12.23 1.75 -10.75
C ASP A 132 12.84 3.04 -11.32
N GLU A 133 12.60 4.18 -10.67
CA GLU A 133 13.21 5.44 -11.05
C GLU A 133 14.74 5.45 -10.91
N THR A 134 15.30 4.72 -9.95
CA THR A 134 16.74 4.52 -9.82
C THR A 134 17.31 3.75 -11.01
N LEU A 135 16.62 2.69 -11.43
CA LEU A 135 16.97 1.94 -12.64
C LEU A 135 16.92 2.85 -13.86
N GLN A 136 15.86 3.64 -14.00
CA GLN A 136 15.67 4.56 -15.12
C GLN A 136 16.75 5.65 -15.16
N ILE A 137 17.10 6.26 -14.03
CA ILE A 137 18.17 7.27 -13.92
C ILE A 137 19.53 6.67 -14.30
N ARG A 138 19.81 5.44 -13.87
CA ARG A 138 21.04 4.73 -14.20
C ARG A 138 21.10 4.28 -15.67
N GLY A 139 19.95 4.14 -16.33
CA GLY A 139 19.85 3.65 -17.71
C GLY A 139 20.44 2.26 -17.86
N GLY A 140 21.16 1.99 -18.95
CA GLY A 140 21.77 0.67 -19.21
C GLY A 140 22.66 0.16 -18.07
N ARG A 141 23.36 1.07 -17.35
CA ARG A 141 24.15 0.70 -16.17
C ARG A 141 23.32 0.20 -15.00
N GLY A 142 22.07 0.61 -14.89
CA GLY A 142 21.14 0.10 -13.90
C GLY A 142 20.62 -1.29 -14.23
N TYR A 143 20.60 -1.64 -15.51
CA TYR A 143 20.12 -2.92 -16.03
C TYR A 143 21.16 -4.04 -15.97
N GLU A 144 22.44 -3.68 -15.86
CA GLU A 144 23.53 -4.63 -15.76
C GLU A 144 23.71 -5.17 -14.33
N THR A 145 24.21 -6.42 -14.24
CA THR A 145 24.58 -7.00 -12.95
C THR A 145 25.79 -6.28 -12.35
N ALA A 146 25.89 -6.27 -11.03
CA ALA A 146 27.05 -5.70 -10.34
C ALA A 146 28.37 -6.37 -10.76
N LEU A 147 28.36 -7.66 -11.08
CA LEU A 147 29.53 -8.39 -11.57
C LEU A 147 29.98 -7.89 -12.95
N SER A 148 29.04 -7.64 -13.86
CA SER A 148 29.34 -7.07 -15.18
C SER A 148 29.96 -5.68 -15.06
N LEU A 149 29.41 -4.81 -14.22
CA LEU A 149 29.95 -3.48 -13.96
C LEU A 149 31.37 -3.55 -13.39
N LYS A 150 31.59 -4.41 -12.39
CA LYS A 150 32.92 -4.62 -11.76
C LYS A 150 33.96 -5.09 -12.76
N ALA A 151 33.58 -6.02 -13.66
CA ALA A 151 34.49 -6.56 -14.68
C ALA A 151 35.00 -5.48 -15.66
N ARG A 152 34.27 -4.36 -15.80
CA ARG A 152 34.68 -3.19 -16.61
C ARG A 152 35.32 -2.08 -15.80
N GLY A 153 35.56 -2.27 -14.51
CA GLY A 153 36.13 -1.24 -13.64
C GLY A 153 35.14 -0.15 -13.23
N GLU A 154 33.84 -0.34 -13.42
CA GLU A 154 32.79 0.59 -12.99
C GLU A 154 32.31 0.29 -11.56
N LYS A 155 31.66 1.27 -10.90
CA LYS A 155 31.07 1.09 -9.56
C LYS A 155 29.99 -0.01 -9.61
N PRO A 156 30.12 -1.11 -8.83
CA PRO A 156 29.26 -2.27 -8.94
C PRO A 156 27.93 -2.10 -8.20
N TYR A 157 27.17 -1.05 -8.51
CA TYR A 157 25.85 -0.83 -7.93
C TYR A 157 24.85 -1.87 -8.45
N ALA A 158 24.36 -2.71 -7.57
CA ALA A 158 23.46 -3.82 -7.89
C ALA A 158 22.00 -3.38 -8.07
N VAL A 159 21.73 -2.36 -8.92
CA VAL A 159 20.39 -1.80 -9.09
C VAL A 159 19.43 -2.83 -9.67
N GLU A 160 19.85 -3.62 -10.68
CA GLU A 160 19.02 -4.69 -11.24
C GLU A 160 18.61 -5.74 -10.20
N ARG A 161 19.51 -6.03 -9.25
CA ARG A 161 19.20 -6.92 -8.13
C ARG A 161 18.22 -6.27 -7.17
N ILE A 162 18.39 -4.99 -6.84
CA ILE A 162 17.45 -4.26 -5.98
C ILE A 162 16.05 -4.32 -6.60
N VAL A 163 15.90 -4.11 -7.91
CA VAL A 163 14.62 -4.23 -8.63
C VAL A 163 14.00 -5.61 -8.44
N ARG A 164 14.79 -6.68 -8.68
CA ARG A 164 14.30 -8.07 -8.55
C ARG A 164 13.87 -8.40 -7.12
N ASP A 165 14.68 -7.99 -6.15
CA ASP A 165 14.46 -8.31 -4.75
C ASP A 165 13.32 -7.45 -4.16
N PHE A 166 13.16 -6.21 -4.63
CA PHE A 166 12.14 -5.30 -4.10
C PHE A 166 10.73 -5.65 -4.58
N ARG A 167 10.58 -6.20 -5.80
CA ARG A 167 9.26 -6.41 -6.43
C ARG A 167 8.29 -7.23 -5.57
N ILE A 168 8.81 -8.16 -4.78
CA ILE A 168 8.01 -9.02 -3.92
C ILE A 168 7.24 -8.24 -2.84
N ASN A 169 7.73 -7.07 -2.40
CA ASN A 169 7.14 -6.30 -1.30
C ASN A 169 5.70 -5.82 -1.57
N THR A 170 5.30 -5.69 -2.84
CA THR A 170 3.91 -5.38 -3.20
C THR A 170 2.99 -6.61 -3.24
N ILE A 171 3.54 -7.81 -3.06
CA ILE A 171 2.86 -9.10 -3.19
C ILE A 171 2.73 -9.80 -1.83
N ILE A 172 3.84 -9.99 -1.11
CA ILE A 172 3.85 -10.65 0.21
C ILE A 172 3.24 -9.78 1.31
N GLU A 173 2.92 -10.38 2.46
CA GLU A 173 2.32 -9.73 3.64
C GLU A 173 0.96 -9.05 3.33
N GLY A 174 0.30 -9.54 2.30
CA GLY A 174 -0.89 -9.00 1.67
C GLY A 174 -0.57 -8.19 0.42
N SER A 175 -1.08 -8.64 -0.73
CA SER A 175 -0.92 -7.88 -1.97
C SER A 175 -1.56 -6.49 -1.85
N THR A 176 -1.17 -5.58 -2.74
CA THR A 176 -1.71 -4.21 -2.77
C THR A 176 -3.25 -4.22 -2.72
N GLU A 177 -3.91 -5.09 -3.49
CA GLU A 177 -5.36 -5.22 -3.56
C GLU A 177 -5.94 -5.71 -2.23
N ILE A 178 -5.32 -6.70 -1.60
CA ILE A 178 -5.74 -7.22 -0.29
C ILE A 178 -5.54 -6.16 0.81
N MET A 179 -4.48 -5.37 0.73
CA MET A 179 -4.26 -4.27 1.68
C MET A 179 -5.35 -3.20 1.57
N HIS A 180 -5.81 -2.86 0.36
CA HIS A 180 -6.94 -1.97 0.19
C HIS A 180 -8.20 -2.50 0.88
N LEU A 181 -8.53 -3.78 0.69
CA LEU A 181 -9.71 -4.39 1.31
C LEU A 181 -9.59 -4.46 2.84
N LEU A 182 -8.40 -4.77 3.35
CA LEU A 182 -8.15 -4.81 4.79
C LEU A 182 -8.33 -3.42 5.42
N ILE A 183 -7.70 -2.39 4.86
CA ILE A 183 -7.80 -1.02 5.35
C ILE A 183 -9.24 -0.52 5.28
N ALA A 184 -9.94 -0.79 4.16
CA ALA A 184 -11.35 -0.44 4.03
C ALA A 184 -12.22 -1.11 5.11
N ARG A 185 -12.00 -2.41 5.35
CA ARG A 185 -12.71 -3.17 6.40
C ARG A 185 -12.47 -2.58 7.78
N GLU A 186 -11.22 -2.33 8.15
CA GLU A 186 -10.88 -1.76 9.46
C GLU A 186 -11.48 -0.34 9.63
N ALA A 187 -11.44 0.48 8.58
CA ALA A 187 -12.05 1.82 8.60
C ALA A 187 -13.58 1.78 8.72
N LEU A 188 -14.23 0.77 8.15
CA LEU A 188 -15.69 0.59 8.18
C LEU A 188 -16.17 -0.12 9.46
N ASP A 189 -15.32 -0.83 10.19
CA ASP A 189 -15.68 -1.66 11.33
C ASP A 189 -16.53 -0.93 12.40
N PRO A 190 -16.22 0.31 12.82
CA PRO A 190 -17.04 1.06 13.77
C PRO A 190 -18.48 1.28 13.28
N HIS A 191 -18.66 1.56 11.99
CA HIS A 191 -19.96 1.75 11.36
C HIS A 191 -20.72 0.45 11.18
N MET A 192 -20.03 -0.64 10.83
CA MET A 192 -20.60 -1.97 10.72
C MET A 192 -21.11 -2.48 12.07
N LYS A 193 -20.35 -2.28 13.15
CA LYS A 193 -20.75 -2.60 14.53
C LYS A 193 -22.02 -1.85 14.93
N LEU A 194 -22.13 -0.58 14.54
CA LEU A 194 -23.32 0.23 14.83
C LEU A 194 -24.57 -0.32 14.11
N GLY A 195 -24.40 -0.75 12.85
CA GLY A 195 -25.47 -1.31 12.01
C GLY A 195 -25.81 -2.78 12.26
N MET A 196 -24.99 -3.48 13.05
CA MET A 196 -25.08 -4.96 13.18
C MET A 196 -26.46 -5.43 13.62
N ALA A 197 -27.10 -4.76 14.58
CA ALA A 197 -28.45 -5.12 15.05
C ALA A 197 -29.53 -4.94 13.98
N VAL A 198 -29.35 -3.97 13.08
CA VAL A 198 -30.31 -3.66 11.99
C VAL A 198 -30.21 -4.70 10.88
N PHE A 199 -29.00 -5.08 10.50
CA PHE A 199 -28.73 -5.96 9.35
C PHE A 199 -28.68 -7.44 9.72
N ASN A 200 -28.76 -7.82 11.01
CA ASN A 200 -28.78 -9.22 11.43
C ASN A 200 -30.15 -9.87 11.09
N PRO A 201 -30.19 -10.87 10.17
CA PRO A 201 -31.42 -11.55 9.81
C PRO A 201 -32.11 -12.25 10.98
N LYS A 202 -31.32 -12.67 11.99
CA LYS A 202 -31.81 -13.39 13.18
C LYS A 202 -32.28 -12.46 14.32
N ALA A 203 -32.13 -11.14 14.17
CA ALA A 203 -32.58 -10.20 15.20
C ALA A 203 -34.11 -10.02 15.15
N GLY A 204 -34.76 -10.09 16.30
CA GLY A 204 -36.19 -9.78 16.46
C GLY A 204 -36.52 -8.34 16.09
N LEU A 205 -37.78 -8.06 15.75
CA LEU A 205 -38.25 -6.72 15.32
C LEU A 205 -37.92 -5.61 16.32
N GLY A 206 -38.07 -5.86 17.62
CA GLY A 206 -37.74 -4.89 18.66
C GLY A 206 -36.26 -4.52 18.71
N ALA A 207 -35.37 -5.51 18.54
CA ALA A 207 -33.94 -5.28 18.47
C ALA A 207 -33.54 -4.48 17.22
N ARG A 208 -34.16 -4.75 16.08
CA ARG A 208 -33.94 -4.02 14.83
C ARG A 208 -34.42 -2.55 14.96
N LEU A 209 -35.60 -2.32 15.52
CA LEU A 209 -36.13 -0.97 15.72
C LEU A 209 -35.23 -0.16 16.68
N LYS A 210 -34.80 -0.75 17.78
CA LYS A 210 -33.82 -0.13 18.71
C LYS A 210 -32.49 0.15 18.02
N GLY A 211 -32.02 -0.77 17.17
CA GLY A 211 -30.83 -0.59 16.33
C GLY A 211 -30.96 0.57 15.36
N MET A 212 -32.11 0.68 14.66
CA MET A 212 -32.39 1.78 13.74
C MET A 212 -32.43 3.14 14.45
N LEU A 213 -33.08 3.23 15.61
CA LEU A 213 -33.12 4.46 16.40
C LEU A 213 -31.71 4.87 16.88
N LYS A 214 -30.92 3.91 17.37
CA LYS A 214 -29.51 4.16 17.78
C LYS A 214 -28.66 4.63 16.60
N MET A 215 -28.76 3.98 15.45
CA MET A 215 -28.02 4.32 14.23
C MET A 215 -28.46 5.66 13.69
N GLY A 216 -29.76 5.95 13.64
CA GLY A 216 -30.34 7.23 13.20
C GLY A 216 -29.87 8.37 14.09
N GLY A 217 -29.98 8.24 15.41
CA GLY A 217 -29.50 9.24 16.38
C GLY A 217 -28.00 9.50 16.26
N PHE A 218 -27.19 8.45 16.08
CA PHE A 218 -25.75 8.60 15.85
C PHE A 218 -25.47 9.42 14.58
N TYR A 219 -26.05 9.07 13.45
CA TYR A 219 -25.77 9.74 12.18
C TYR A 219 -26.40 11.14 12.10
N ALA A 220 -27.52 11.39 12.79
CA ALA A 220 -28.12 12.71 12.87
C ALA A 220 -27.18 13.75 13.53
N LEU A 221 -26.33 13.30 14.47
CA LEU A 221 -25.31 14.15 15.09
C LEU A 221 -23.96 14.09 14.36
N TRP A 222 -23.55 12.89 13.92
CA TRP A 222 -22.24 12.66 13.33
C TRP A 222 -22.11 13.29 11.94
N TYR A 223 -23.12 13.16 11.07
CA TYR A 223 -23.03 13.62 9.69
C TYR A 223 -22.91 15.15 9.56
N PRO A 224 -23.73 15.99 10.27
CA PRO A 224 -23.56 17.44 10.25
C PRO A 224 -22.18 17.90 10.75
N ARG A 225 -21.60 17.21 11.76
CA ARG A 225 -20.23 17.51 12.23
C ARG A 225 -19.18 17.38 11.16
N GLN A 226 -19.40 16.53 10.16
CA GLN A 226 -18.45 16.39 9.05
C GLN A 226 -18.45 17.58 8.08
N TRP A 227 -19.38 18.55 8.23
CA TRP A 227 -19.40 19.79 7.46
C TRP A 227 -18.75 20.96 8.21
N ILE A 228 -18.56 20.81 9.50
CA ILE A 228 -18.04 21.86 10.37
C ILE A 228 -16.61 21.47 10.77
N THR A 229 -15.63 22.15 10.21
CA THR A 229 -14.25 22.08 10.69
C THR A 229 -14.11 23.04 11.88
N LEU A 230 -14.34 22.56 13.08
CA LEU A 230 -14.04 23.30 14.31
C LEU A 230 -12.52 23.32 14.48
N GLY A 231 -11.90 24.40 14.04
CA GLY A 231 -10.53 24.81 14.21
C GLY A 231 -9.54 23.69 14.55
N SER A 232 -8.85 23.15 13.57
CA SER A 232 -7.70 22.33 13.84
C SER A 232 -6.74 23.14 14.72
N HIS A 233 -6.29 22.54 15.81
CA HIS A 233 -5.24 23.13 16.60
C HIS A 233 -4.01 23.29 15.70
N PHE A 234 -3.72 24.52 15.29
CA PHE A 234 -2.58 24.85 14.43
C PHE A 234 -1.28 24.47 15.14
N LYS A 235 -0.81 23.25 14.90
CA LYS A 235 0.43 22.74 15.50
C LYS A 235 1.67 23.24 14.80
N TYR A 236 1.52 23.73 13.56
CA TYR A 236 2.64 24.09 12.70
C TYR A 236 2.51 25.53 12.19
N SER A 237 3.66 26.14 11.86
CA SER A 237 3.77 27.41 11.15
C SER A 237 4.17 27.21 9.68
N GLY A 238 4.09 28.27 8.89
CA GLY A 238 4.56 28.26 7.50
C GLY A 238 3.83 27.26 6.58
N PRO A 239 4.57 26.59 5.68
CA PRO A 239 4.00 25.68 4.69
C PRO A 239 3.22 24.51 5.31
N LEU A 240 3.72 23.94 6.40
CA LEU A 240 3.13 22.78 7.06
C LEU A 240 1.75 23.07 7.63
N ALA A 241 1.49 24.28 8.14
CA ALA A 241 0.17 24.67 8.64
C ALA A 241 -0.91 24.63 7.55
N ARG A 242 -0.52 24.88 6.30
CA ARG A 242 -1.41 24.82 5.13
C ARG A 242 -1.80 23.38 4.78
N HIS A 243 -0.86 22.45 4.97
CA HIS A 243 -1.10 21.02 4.75
C HIS A 243 -1.89 20.40 5.87
N ASP A 244 -1.65 20.79 7.13
CA ASP A 244 -2.41 20.33 8.28
C ASP A 244 -3.90 20.68 8.14
N ARG A 245 -4.20 21.96 7.80
CA ARG A 245 -5.59 22.39 7.48
C ARG A 245 -6.21 21.62 6.31
N PHE A 246 -5.42 21.28 5.29
CA PHE A 246 -5.91 20.48 4.17
C PHE A 246 -6.25 19.06 4.61
N VAL A 247 -5.39 18.43 5.42
CA VAL A 247 -5.62 17.08 5.97
C VAL A 247 -6.91 17.05 6.77
N ASP A 248 -7.09 17.99 7.70
CA ASP A 248 -8.28 18.09 8.55
C ASP A 248 -9.57 18.19 7.72
N ARG A 249 -9.67 19.21 6.85
CA ARG A 249 -10.85 19.42 6.00
C ARG A 249 -11.13 18.23 5.08
N THR A 250 -10.08 17.60 4.57
CA THR A 250 -10.20 16.51 3.61
C THR A 250 -10.55 15.19 4.29
N ALA A 251 -10.13 14.98 5.54
CA ALA A 251 -10.56 13.85 6.36
C ALA A 251 -12.08 13.88 6.59
N HIS A 252 -12.65 15.06 6.88
CA HIS A 252 -14.10 15.24 6.96
C HIS A 252 -14.82 14.95 5.63
N ARG A 253 -14.24 15.37 4.50
CA ARG A 253 -14.76 15.04 3.17
C ARG A 253 -14.71 13.53 2.90
N LEU A 254 -13.60 12.87 3.27
CA LEU A 254 -13.46 11.42 3.16
C LEU A 254 -14.52 10.69 3.98
N ALA A 255 -14.74 11.11 5.22
CA ALA A 255 -15.77 10.55 6.11
C ALA A 255 -17.18 10.63 5.48
N ARG A 256 -17.53 11.78 4.90
CA ARG A 256 -18.81 11.93 4.15
C ARG A 256 -18.87 11.00 2.92
N SER A 257 -17.76 10.88 2.18
CA SER A 257 -17.73 10.01 0.98
C SER A 257 -17.89 8.55 1.36
N ILE A 258 -17.29 8.10 2.46
CA ILE A 258 -17.49 6.75 3.01
C ILE A 258 -18.95 6.55 3.39
N PHE A 259 -19.57 7.51 4.09
CA PHE A 259 -20.98 7.46 4.45
C PHE A 259 -21.89 7.35 3.21
N HIS A 260 -21.63 8.13 2.15
CA HIS A 260 -22.38 8.04 0.90
C HIS A 260 -22.22 6.68 0.22
N GLY A 261 -21.01 6.10 0.27
CA GLY A 261 -20.76 4.73 -0.21
C GLY A 261 -21.59 3.69 0.56
N MET A 262 -21.58 3.78 1.89
CA MET A 262 -22.38 2.90 2.75
C MET A 262 -23.88 3.05 2.50
N ALA A 263 -24.39 4.27 2.39
CA ALA A 263 -25.81 4.54 2.13
C ALA A 263 -26.26 4.03 0.76
N ARG A 264 -25.40 4.20 -0.27
CA ARG A 264 -25.72 3.81 -1.65
C ARG A 264 -25.67 2.30 -1.87
N TYR A 265 -24.65 1.62 -1.35
CA TYR A 265 -24.38 0.23 -1.65
C TYR A 265 -24.72 -0.75 -0.52
N GLN A 266 -24.94 -0.25 0.70
CA GLN A 266 -25.31 -1.05 1.87
C GLN A 266 -24.41 -2.29 2.03
N LEU A 267 -24.99 -3.49 2.17
CA LEU A 267 -24.23 -4.75 2.26
C LEU A 267 -23.47 -5.10 0.96
N GLY A 268 -23.78 -4.47 -0.16
CA GLY A 268 -23.05 -4.64 -1.43
C GLY A 268 -21.77 -3.78 -1.52
N LEU A 269 -21.46 -2.96 -0.53
CA LEU A 269 -20.28 -2.09 -0.55
C LEU A 269 -18.97 -2.89 -0.65
N GLU A 270 -18.87 -4.05 -0.02
CA GLU A 270 -17.70 -4.93 -0.09
C GLU A 270 -17.33 -5.37 -1.51
N LYS A 271 -18.33 -5.42 -2.41
CA LYS A 271 -18.15 -5.75 -3.83
C LYS A 271 -17.68 -4.55 -4.68
N GLN A 272 -17.71 -3.36 -4.14
CA GLN A 272 -17.29 -2.11 -4.82
C GLN A 272 -15.78 -1.84 -4.59
N GLN A 273 -14.94 -2.81 -4.96
CA GLN A 273 -13.51 -2.82 -4.61
C GLN A 273 -12.74 -1.63 -5.19
N ILE A 274 -13.12 -1.13 -6.38
CA ILE A 274 -12.48 0.05 -7.00
C ILE A 274 -12.82 1.31 -6.18
N LEU A 275 -14.08 1.51 -5.83
CA LEU A 275 -14.50 2.61 -4.95
C LEU A 275 -13.76 2.55 -3.60
N LEU A 276 -13.71 1.37 -2.98
CA LEU A 276 -13.00 1.16 -1.72
C LEU A 276 -11.51 1.46 -1.86
N SER A 277 -10.88 1.07 -2.96
CA SER A 277 -9.48 1.39 -3.25
C SER A 277 -9.25 2.90 -3.32
N HIS A 278 -10.10 3.66 -4.02
CA HIS A 278 -9.97 5.12 -4.07
C HIS A 278 -10.12 5.77 -2.68
N LEU A 279 -11.10 5.33 -1.88
CA LEU A 279 -11.29 5.83 -0.52
C LEU A 279 -10.08 5.53 0.38
N VAL A 280 -9.52 4.33 0.28
CA VAL A 280 -8.33 3.91 1.02
C VAL A 280 -7.10 4.73 0.62
N GLU A 281 -6.85 4.90 -0.67
CA GLU A 281 -5.71 5.69 -1.16
C GLU A 281 -5.79 7.16 -0.69
N ILE A 282 -6.99 7.74 -0.63
CA ILE A 282 -7.20 9.07 -0.03
C ILE A 282 -6.83 9.04 1.46
N GLY A 283 -7.30 8.04 2.21
CA GLY A 283 -7.01 7.90 3.64
C GLY A 283 -5.52 7.72 3.92
N VAL A 284 -4.85 6.85 3.17
CA VAL A 284 -3.40 6.60 3.27
C VAL A 284 -2.61 7.87 2.95
N SER A 285 -2.99 8.60 1.89
CA SER A 285 -2.34 9.87 1.53
C SER A 285 -2.50 10.93 2.62
N LEU A 286 -3.68 11.06 3.24
CA LEU A 286 -3.92 11.99 4.34
C LEU A 286 -3.09 11.62 5.58
N PHE A 287 -3.04 10.34 5.92
CA PHE A 287 -2.22 9.83 7.02
C PHE A 287 -0.74 10.12 6.75
N ALA A 288 -0.23 9.78 5.56
CA ALA A 288 1.14 10.05 5.15
C ALA A 288 1.49 11.55 5.23
N MET A 289 0.60 12.44 4.76
CA MET A 289 0.79 13.90 4.87
C MET A 289 0.92 14.33 6.33
N GLY A 290 0.02 13.89 7.21
CA GLY A 290 0.03 14.26 8.62
C GLY A 290 1.31 13.84 9.33
N VAL A 291 1.72 12.56 9.17
CA VAL A 291 2.92 12.05 9.83
C VAL A 291 4.21 12.64 9.23
N THR A 292 4.24 12.92 7.92
CA THR A 292 5.40 13.57 7.28
C THR A 292 5.59 14.99 7.77
N CYS A 293 4.52 15.77 7.90
CA CYS A 293 4.59 17.12 8.49
C CYS A 293 5.09 17.07 9.93
N SER A 294 4.60 16.12 10.74
CA SER A 294 5.03 15.94 12.12
C SER A 294 6.52 15.57 12.22
N TYR A 295 6.95 14.63 11.39
CA TYR A 295 8.33 14.15 11.38
C TYR A 295 9.29 15.24 10.89
N ALA A 296 8.96 15.98 9.82
CA ALA A 296 9.78 17.09 9.34
C ALA A 296 9.91 18.21 10.37
N ALA A 297 8.82 18.56 11.07
CA ALA A 297 8.89 19.54 12.15
C ALA A 297 9.75 19.06 13.33
N TYR A 298 9.69 17.76 13.64
CA TYR A 298 10.55 17.15 14.66
C TYR A 298 12.03 17.23 14.25
N LEU A 299 12.39 16.81 13.04
CA LEU A 299 13.76 16.83 12.54
C LEU A 299 14.34 18.25 12.55
N ALA A 300 13.58 19.23 12.04
CA ALA A 300 13.99 20.63 12.00
C ALA A 300 14.21 21.23 13.41
N LYS A 301 13.48 20.72 14.42
CA LYS A 301 13.64 21.14 15.82
C LYS A 301 14.87 20.49 16.48
N GLN A 302 15.18 19.24 16.12
CA GLN A 302 16.29 18.51 16.72
C GLN A 302 17.65 18.96 16.19
N ASP A 303 17.74 19.25 14.88
CA ASP A 303 18.98 19.63 14.21
C ASP A 303 18.75 20.77 13.21
N PRO A 304 19.34 21.95 13.43
CA PRO A 304 19.24 23.07 12.48
C PRO A 304 19.71 22.75 11.05
N LYS A 305 20.57 21.74 10.88
CA LYS A 305 21.01 21.27 9.55
C LYS A 305 19.92 20.53 8.79
N GLN A 306 18.84 20.11 9.46
CA GLN A 306 17.72 19.39 8.89
C GLN A 306 16.49 20.28 8.64
N GLN A 307 16.63 21.60 8.61
CA GLN A 307 15.57 22.57 8.27
C GLN A 307 14.96 22.29 6.88
N ASN A 308 15.75 21.76 5.94
CA ASN A 308 15.31 21.36 4.61
C ASN A 308 14.30 20.18 4.61
N ALA A 309 14.13 19.46 5.72
CA ALA A 309 13.07 18.47 5.87
C ALA A 309 11.68 19.10 5.68
N ILE A 310 11.51 20.37 6.06
CA ILE A 310 10.25 21.12 5.86
C ILE A 310 9.96 21.30 4.37
N GLU A 311 10.97 21.59 3.55
CA GLU A 311 10.83 21.74 2.10
C GLU A 311 10.44 20.44 1.43
N LEU A 312 11.05 19.33 1.84
CA LEU A 312 10.71 17.99 1.34
C LEU A 312 9.29 17.61 1.73
N ALA A 313 8.87 17.90 2.97
CA ALA A 313 7.50 17.66 3.42
C ALA A 313 6.48 18.52 2.67
N ASP A 314 6.77 19.82 2.41
CA ASP A 314 5.92 20.68 1.59
C ASP A 314 5.77 20.11 0.18
N LEU A 315 6.87 19.70 -0.45
CA LEU A 315 6.86 19.10 -1.80
C LEU A 315 6.04 17.80 -1.83
N PHE A 316 6.28 16.88 -0.89
CA PHE A 316 5.52 15.66 -0.75
C PHE A 316 4.01 15.94 -0.62
N CYS A 317 3.64 16.82 0.29
CA CYS A 317 2.25 17.19 0.50
C CYS A 317 1.60 17.83 -0.74
N ARG A 318 2.34 18.58 -1.54
CA ARG A 318 1.85 19.12 -2.82
C ARG A 318 1.53 18.00 -3.82
N TYR A 319 2.37 16.97 -3.92
CA TYR A 319 2.10 15.79 -4.74
C TYR A 319 0.85 15.06 -4.25
N GLN A 320 0.77 14.77 -2.95
CA GLN A 320 -0.38 14.06 -2.38
C GLN A 320 -1.70 14.82 -2.54
N ARG A 321 -1.68 16.15 -2.45
CA ARG A 321 -2.89 16.97 -2.69
C ARG A 321 -3.42 16.83 -4.11
N LYS A 322 -2.55 16.69 -5.11
CA LYS A 322 -2.96 16.45 -6.50
C LYS A 322 -3.57 15.06 -6.64
N GLU A 323 -2.91 14.05 -6.09
CA GLU A 323 -3.39 12.67 -6.10
C GLU A 323 -4.74 12.52 -5.40
N ILE A 324 -4.89 13.08 -4.21
CA ILE A 324 -6.16 13.07 -3.46
C ILE A 324 -7.30 13.70 -4.28
N ARG A 325 -7.05 14.84 -4.95
CA ARG A 325 -8.07 15.48 -5.79
C ARG A 325 -8.49 14.59 -6.94
N SER A 326 -7.53 13.97 -7.63
CA SER A 326 -7.78 13.02 -8.71
C SER A 326 -8.61 11.83 -8.22
N ARG A 327 -8.28 11.25 -7.05
CA ARG A 327 -9.03 10.15 -6.46
C ARG A 327 -10.48 10.53 -6.11
N PHE A 328 -10.70 11.73 -5.57
CA PHE A 328 -12.07 12.22 -5.31
C PHE A 328 -12.90 12.40 -6.58
N GLN A 329 -12.28 12.76 -7.72
CA GLN A 329 -12.97 12.87 -9.00
C GLN A 329 -13.43 11.51 -9.53
N LYS A 330 -12.68 10.46 -9.22
CA LYS A 330 -12.99 9.07 -9.62
C LYS A 330 -14.01 8.39 -8.70
N LEU A 331 -14.37 8.99 -7.56
CA LEU A 331 -15.39 8.38 -6.69
C LEU A 331 -16.75 8.34 -7.40
N PHE A 332 -17.35 7.17 -7.43
CA PHE A 332 -18.65 6.90 -8.08
C PHE A 332 -18.66 7.08 -9.60
N ASP A 333 -17.49 7.06 -10.25
CA ASP A 333 -17.35 7.21 -11.69
C ASP A 333 -18.05 6.07 -12.45
N ALA A 334 -18.58 6.41 -13.61
CA ALA A 334 -19.17 5.44 -14.53
C ALA A 334 -18.12 4.59 -15.25
N ASP A 335 -16.92 5.13 -15.47
CA ASP A 335 -15.84 4.47 -16.19
C ASP A 335 -15.32 3.23 -15.45
N ASP A 336 -15.30 3.23 -14.12
CA ASP A 336 -14.95 2.06 -13.31
C ASP A 336 -15.91 0.88 -13.57
N ARG A 337 -17.23 1.16 -13.71
CA ARG A 337 -18.22 0.14 -14.02
C ARG A 337 -18.10 -0.36 -15.45
N LYS A 338 -17.79 0.55 -16.39
CA LYS A 338 -17.53 0.20 -17.78
C LYS A 338 -16.29 -0.67 -17.90
N ALA A 339 -15.19 -0.31 -17.25
CA ALA A 339 -13.96 -1.11 -17.21
C ALA A 339 -14.22 -2.52 -16.66
N TYR A 340 -14.98 -2.64 -15.58
CA TYR A 340 -15.38 -3.94 -15.03
C TYR A 340 -16.27 -4.76 -16.00
N GLY A 341 -17.14 -4.09 -16.76
CA GLY A 341 -17.93 -4.72 -17.83
C GLY A 341 -17.04 -5.28 -18.95
N ILE A 342 -16.08 -4.50 -19.41
CA ILE A 342 -15.10 -4.90 -20.43
C ILE A 342 -14.26 -6.09 -19.95
N SER A 343 -13.80 -6.09 -18.69
CA SER A 343 -13.01 -7.20 -18.14
C SER A 343 -13.78 -8.52 -18.13
N LYS A 344 -15.09 -8.49 -17.92
CA LYS A 344 -15.93 -9.69 -18.03
C LYS A 344 -15.99 -10.25 -19.45
N GLY A 345 -16.05 -9.38 -20.46
CA GLY A 345 -15.95 -9.79 -21.86
C GLY A 345 -14.57 -10.36 -22.21
N PHE A 346 -13.50 -9.69 -21.71
CA PHE A 346 -12.13 -10.18 -21.86
C PHE A 346 -11.97 -11.62 -21.31
N LEU A 347 -12.48 -11.88 -20.11
CA LEU A 347 -12.44 -13.21 -19.49
C LEU A 347 -13.25 -14.28 -20.25
N LYS A 348 -14.23 -13.86 -21.06
CA LYS A 348 -15.00 -14.77 -21.95
C LYS A 348 -14.34 -14.99 -23.31
N GLY A 349 -13.24 -14.27 -23.60
CA GLY A 349 -12.55 -14.33 -24.87
C GLY A 349 -13.09 -13.39 -25.95
N ASP A 350 -14.02 -12.48 -25.61
CA ASP A 350 -14.61 -11.53 -26.59
C ASP A 350 -13.55 -10.64 -27.26
N TYR A 351 -12.37 -10.50 -26.64
CA TYR A 351 -11.24 -9.68 -27.11
C TYR A 351 -10.02 -10.51 -27.52
N SER A 352 -10.17 -11.83 -27.75
CA SER A 352 -9.06 -12.71 -28.14
C SER A 352 -8.33 -12.29 -29.43
N TRP A 353 -8.97 -11.46 -30.25
CA TRP A 353 -8.35 -10.87 -31.42
C TRP A 353 -7.14 -9.96 -31.10
N LEU A 354 -7.06 -9.41 -29.87
CA LEU A 354 -5.89 -8.66 -29.39
C LEU A 354 -4.64 -9.53 -29.17
N GLU A 355 -4.85 -10.82 -29.02
CA GLU A 355 -3.79 -11.82 -28.77
C GLU A 355 -3.30 -12.47 -30.06
N LYS A 356 -3.85 -12.10 -31.23
CA LYS A 356 -3.42 -12.63 -32.53
C LYS A 356 -2.04 -12.10 -32.90
N GLY A 357 -1.26 -12.93 -33.60
CA GLY A 357 0.07 -12.57 -34.11
C GLY A 357 1.21 -12.81 -33.13
N ILE A 358 0.93 -13.46 -32.00
CA ILE A 358 1.94 -13.98 -31.06
C ILE A 358 1.81 -15.50 -30.97
N ILE A 359 2.90 -16.16 -30.59
CA ILE A 359 2.86 -17.56 -30.14
C ILE A 359 2.31 -17.55 -28.72
N SER A 360 1.17 -18.21 -28.50
CA SER A 360 0.55 -18.22 -27.16
C SER A 360 1.44 -19.00 -26.15
N ALA A 361 1.35 -18.61 -24.89
CA ALA A 361 2.08 -19.33 -23.84
C ALA A 361 1.71 -20.82 -23.76
N SER A 362 0.45 -21.18 -24.08
CA SER A 362 0.00 -22.56 -24.17
C SER A 362 0.65 -23.32 -25.31
N GLU A 363 0.89 -22.69 -26.47
CA GLU A 363 1.63 -23.31 -27.59
C GLU A 363 3.11 -23.44 -27.31
N LEU A 364 3.73 -22.37 -26.73
CA LEU A 364 5.16 -22.36 -26.37
C LEU A 364 5.52 -23.47 -25.35
N TYR A 365 4.63 -23.74 -24.42
CA TYR A 365 4.85 -24.68 -23.33
C TYR A 365 3.88 -25.87 -23.38
N ALA A 366 3.38 -26.24 -24.59
CA ALA A 366 2.39 -27.29 -24.73
C ALA A 366 2.82 -28.63 -24.11
N GLU A 367 4.10 -28.99 -24.23
CA GLU A 367 4.65 -30.21 -23.61
C GLU A 367 4.74 -30.11 -22.09
N GLU A 368 5.13 -28.94 -21.55
CA GLU A 368 5.22 -28.69 -20.12
C GLU A 368 3.85 -28.51 -19.50
N TYR A 369 2.95 -27.78 -20.14
CA TYR A 369 1.56 -27.58 -19.70
C TYR A 369 0.73 -28.84 -19.84
N GLY A 370 0.95 -29.70 -20.84
CA GLY A 370 0.32 -31.01 -20.96
C GLY A 370 0.60 -31.88 -19.74
N ARG A 371 1.84 -31.89 -19.25
CA ARG A 371 2.24 -32.58 -18.00
C ARG A 371 1.70 -31.89 -16.74
N ILE A 372 1.57 -30.54 -16.75
CA ILE A 372 1.05 -29.74 -15.62
C ILE A 372 -0.49 -29.73 -15.62
N GLY A 373 -1.14 -29.71 -16.79
CA GLY A 373 -2.60 -29.63 -16.97
C GLY A 373 -3.34 -30.91 -16.51
N GLU A 374 -2.68 -32.05 -16.43
CA GLU A 374 -3.17 -33.23 -15.73
C GLU A 374 -3.25 -33.05 -14.21
N ALA A 375 -2.69 -31.96 -13.69
CA ALA A 375 -2.66 -31.61 -12.29
C ALA A 375 -3.28 -30.22 -12.04
N THR A 376 -4.56 -30.04 -12.38
CA THR A 376 -5.32 -28.88 -11.85
C THR A 376 -5.21 -28.84 -10.32
N PRO A 377 -5.26 -27.63 -9.69
CA PRO A 377 -5.19 -27.52 -8.22
C PRO A 377 -6.15 -28.49 -7.52
N GLU A 378 -7.32 -28.73 -8.10
CA GLU A 378 -8.32 -29.69 -7.60
C GLU A 378 -7.89 -31.14 -7.77
N LYS A 379 -7.31 -31.52 -8.93
CA LYS A 379 -6.76 -32.85 -9.16
C LYS A 379 -5.45 -33.09 -8.37
N ARG A 380 -4.65 -32.04 -8.13
CA ARG A 380 -3.49 -32.10 -7.23
C ARG A 380 -3.94 -32.27 -5.79
N ALA A 381 -4.99 -31.59 -5.35
CA ALA A 381 -5.56 -31.75 -4.02
C ALA A 381 -6.19 -33.15 -3.86
N ALA A 382 -6.95 -33.64 -4.85
CA ALA A 382 -7.53 -34.99 -4.84
C ALA A 382 -6.46 -36.10 -4.85
N LYS A 383 -5.37 -35.94 -5.65
CA LYS A 383 -4.25 -36.90 -5.68
C LYS A 383 -3.35 -36.83 -4.44
N ALA A 384 -3.43 -35.74 -3.67
CA ALA A 384 -2.76 -35.56 -2.38
C ALA A 384 -3.60 -36.10 -1.19
N MET A 385 -4.93 -36.33 -1.41
CA MET A 385 -5.84 -36.91 -0.43
C MET A 385 -6.05 -38.42 -0.63
N ALA A 386 -5.62 -39.00 -1.75
CA ALA A 386 -5.58 -40.43 -2.02
C ALA A 386 -4.19 -41.00 -1.71
#